data_5b8b298fe8da2922f3bcfd5ae5e26fb0
#
_entry.id   5b8b298fe8da2922f3bcfd5ae5e26fb0
#
_cell.length_a   1.000
_cell.length_b   1.000
_cell.length_c   1.000
_cell.angle_alpha   90.00
_cell.angle_beta   90.00
_cell.angle_gamma   90.00
#
_symmetry.space_group_name_H-M   'P 1'
#
loop_
_entity.id
_entity.type
_entity.pdbx_description
1 polymer ?
#
loop_
_entity_poly.entity_id
_entity_poly.type
_entity_poly.pdbx_seq_one_letter_code
_entity_poly.pdbx_strand_id
1 'polypeptide(L)'
;KVNKPADEVKIDPYGPDSKEYLTGDEFAHMWTSALAHCQKRFEGKKSVFHKEPSGGLGCFTPDSFPVFDRFCENVYIIADSNHGYKMMGVGKLVAEELLENKETKLLKPFRFNRYAKGELHPTSHSPFPWS
;
A
#
# COMPACT_ATOMS: atom_id res chain seq x y z
N LYS A 1 -8.94 -2.03 -9.78
CA LYS A 1 -9.70 -0.88 -10.28
C LYS A 1 -9.57 0.22 -9.24
N VAL A 2 -8.95 1.32 -9.58
CA VAL A 2 -8.91 2.50 -8.69
C VAL A 2 -10.30 3.09 -8.70
N ASN A 3 -10.99 2.99 -7.60
CA ASN A 3 -12.32 3.54 -7.47
C ASN A 3 -12.25 5.07 -7.55
N LYS A 4 -13.15 5.67 -8.31
CA LYS A 4 -13.32 7.11 -8.29
C LYS A 4 -13.92 7.53 -6.95
N PRO A 5 -13.72 8.77 -6.49
CA PRO A 5 -14.31 9.25 -5.24
C PRO A 5 -15.83 9.04 -5.13
N ALA A 6 -16.54 9.02 -6.27
CA ALA A 6 -17.97 8.74 -6.33
C ALA A 6 -18.32 7.26 -6.08
N ASP A 7 -17.34 6.38 -6.12
CA ASP A 7 -17.51 4.94 -5.93
C ASP A 7 -17.08 4.50 -4.52
N GLU A 8 -17.04 5.42 -3.56
CA GLU A 8 -16.71 5.10 -2.18
C GLU A 8 -17.74 4.12 -1.60
N VAL A 9 -17.26 2.96 -1.25
CA VAL A 9 -18.04 1.92 -0.60
C VAL A 9 -17.57 1.78 0.84
N LYS A 10 -18.52 1.77 1.78
CA LYS A 10 -18.19 1.50 3.17
C LYS A 10 -17.69 0.07 3.29
N ILE A 11 -16.47 -0.08 3.73
CA ILE A 11 -15.79 -1.37 3.91
C ILE A 11 -15.83 -1.75 5.38
N ASP A 12 -16.09 -3.04 5.68
CA ASP A 12 -15.86 -3.62 7.00
C ASP A 12 -14.46 -4.25 7.06
N PRO A 13 -13.45 -3.53 7.60
CA PRO A 13 -12.09 -4.03 7.64
C PRO A 13 -11.85 -5.12 8.69
N TYR A 14 -12.82 -5.37 9.57
CA TYR A 14 -12.68 -6.25 10.74
C TYR A 14 -13.46 -7.55 10.64
N GLY A 15 -14.34 -7.66 9.66
CA GLY A 15 -15.16 -8.85 9.48
C GLY A 15 -14.41 -9.97 8.77
N PRO A 16 -14.14 -11.12 9.40
CA PRO A 16 -13.49 -12.26 8.73
C PRO A 16 -14.34 -12.83 7.61
N ASP A 17 -15.65 -12.65 7.68
CA ASP A 17 -16.62 -13.10 6.68
C ASP A 17 -17.02 -11.98 5.70
N SER A 18 -16.30 -10.88 5.71
CA SER A 18 -16.56 -9.75 4.83
C SER A 18 -16.37 -10.13 3.36
N LYS A 19 -17.26 -9.63 2.50
CA LYS A 19 -17.18 -9.85 1.04
C LYS A 19 -15.92 -9.27 0.42
N GLU A 20 -15.29 -8.29 1.06
CA GLU A 20 -14.04 -7.68 0.63
C GLU A 20 -12.85 -8.65 0.59
N TYR A 21 -12.94 -9.74 1.35
CA TYR A 21 -11.92 -10.81 1.33
C TYR A 21 -12.16 -11.87 0.26
N LEU A 22 -13.34 -11.85 -0.37
CA LEU A 22 -13.66 -12.79 -1.43
C LEU A 22 -13.06 -12.31 -2.76
N THR A 23 -12.56 -13.27 -3.52
CA THR A 23 -12.08 -13.03 -4.88
C THR A 23 -13.05 -13.63 -5.87
N GLY A 24 -13.39 -12.88 -6.90
CA GLY A 24 -14.30 -13.33 -7.95
C GLY A 24 -13.59 -13.74 -9.24
N ASP A 25 -14.39 -14.08 -10.24
CA ASP A 25 -13.92 -14.51 -11.56
C ASP A 25 -13.09 -13.43 -12.27
N GLU A 26 -13.39 -12.14 -12.03
CA GLU A 26 -12.60 -11.03 -12.58
C GLU A 26 -11.14 -11.07 -12.08
N PHE A 27 -10.94 -11.37 -10.80
CA PHE A 27 -9.60 -11.52 -10.24
C PHE A 27 -8.89 -12.73 -10.85
N ALA A 28 -9.57 -13.88 -10.93
CA ALA A 28 -9.02 -15.08 -11.53
C ALA A 28 -8.60 -14.84 -12.99
N HIS A 29 -9.43 -14.14 -13.77
CA HIS A 29 -9.13 -13.76 -15.14
C HIS A 29 -7.93 -12.82 -15.23
N MET A 30 -7.90 -11.77 -14.43
CA MET A 30 -6.78 -10.82 -14.38
C MET A 30 -5.46 -11.52 -14.02
N TRP A 31 -5.48 -12.36 -12.99
CA TRP A 31 -4.31 -13.09 -12.52
C TRP A 31 -3.76 -14.05 -13.58
N THR A 32 -4.62 -14.87 -14.16
CA THR A 32 -4.21 -15.83 -15.19
C THR A 32 -3.74 -15.16 -16.46
N SER A 33 -4.36 -14.05 -16.85
CA SER A 33 -3.93 -13.25 -18.00
C SER A 33 -2.55 -12.63 -17.78
N ALA A 34 -2.30 -12.08 -16.58
CA ALA A 34 -1.01 -11.53 -16.21
C ALA A 34 0.09 -12.59 -16.23
N LEU A 35 -0.19 -13.78 -15.69
CA LEU A 35 0.74 -14.89 -15.73
C LEU A 35 1.03 -15.37 -17.16
N ALA A 36 0.02 -15.46 -18.01
CA ALA A 36 0.18 -15.83 -19.41
C ALA A 36 1.01 -14.80 -20.19
N HIS A 37 0.82 -13.51 -19.88
CA HIS A 37 1.63 -12.45 -20.45
C HIS A 37 3.12 -12.57 -20.05
N CYS A 38 3.38 -12.89 -18.79
CA CYS A 38 4.74 -13.06 -18.30
C CYS A 38 5.39 -14.38 -18.76
N GLN A 39 4.61 -15.46 -18.86
CA GLN A 39 5.13 -16.80 -19.16
C GLN A 39 4.13 -17.60 -20.00
N LYS A 40 4.48 -17.86 -21.23
CA LYS A 40 3.65 -18.57 -22.24
C LYS A 40 3.09 -19.91 -21.74
N ARG A 41 3.78 -20.60 -20.83
CA ARG A 41 3.31 -21.89 -20.26
C ARG A 41 1.98 -21.80 -19.50
N PHE A 42 1.57 -20.60 -19.13
CA PHE A 42 0.29 -20.34 -18.46
C PHE A 42 -0.85 -19.97 -19.42
N GLU A 43 -0.56 -19.83 -20.71
CA GLU A 43 -1.55 -19.52 -21.72
C GLU A 43 -2.67 -20.58 -21.74
N GLY A 44 -3.92 -20.14 -21.75
CA GLY A 44 -5.09 -21.02 -21.73
C GLY A 44 -5.39 -21.71 -20.40
N LYS A 45 -4.60 -21.45 -19.34
CA LYS A 45 -4.92 -21.96 -18.00
C LYS A 45 -6.06 -21.15 -17.38
N LYS A 46 -7.07 -21.86 -16.87
CA LYS A 46 -8.22 -21.21 -16.21
C LYS A 46 -7.92 -20.80 -14.76
N SER A 47 -7.10 -21.60 -14.07
CA SER A 47 -6.68 -21.31 -12.69
C SER A 47 -5.29 -21.89 -12.45
N VAL A 48 -4.46 -21.16 -11.72
CA VAL A 48 -3.10 -21.56 -11.32
C VAL A 48 -2.84 -21.18 -9.86
N PHE A 49 -3.87 -21.29 -9.04
CA PHE A 49 -3.76 -21.00 -7.61
C PHE A 49 -3.20 -22.23 -6.86
N HIS A 50 -2.28 -21.96 -5.94
CA HIS A 50 -1.81 -22.97 -4.99
C HIS A 50 -2.81 -23.18 -3.85
N LYS A 51 -3.48 -22.10 -3.43
CA LYS A 51 -4.55 -22.08 -2.42
C LYS A 51 -5.67 -21.19 -2.93
N GLU A 52 -6.83 -21.28 -2.30
CA GLU A 52 -7.90 -20.32 -2.56
C GLU A 52 -7.39 -18.90 -2.32
N PRO A 53 -7.56 -18.01 -3.30
CA PRO A 53 -7.12 -16.64 -3.17
C PRO A 53 -8.02 -15.91 -2.17
N SER A 54 -7.46 -14.94 -1.49
CA SER A 54 -8.19 -14.05 -0.60
C SER A 54 -7.86 -12.60 -0.90
N GLY A 55 -8.85 -11.73 -0.76
CA GLY A 55 -8.65 -10.30 -0.80
C GLY A 55 -8.04 -9.77 0.49
N GLY A 56 -7.73 -8.50 0.50
CA GLY A 56 -7.28 -7.76 1.67
C GLY A 56 -7.43 -6.27 1.45
N LEU A 57 -7.35 -5.51 2.52
CA LEU A 57 -7.43 -4.07 2.48
C LEU A 57 -6.04 -3.47 2.40
N GLY A 58 -5.82 -2.63 1.40
CA GLY A 58 -4.65 -1.77 1.30
C GLY A 58 -4.96 -0.37 1.80
N CYS A 59 -4.11 0.15 2.68
CA CYS A 59 -4.24 1.53 3.16
C CYS A 59 -3.30 2.44 2.37
N PHE A 60 -3.83 3.57 1.91
CA PHE A 60 -3.06 4.57 1.20
C PHE A 60 -3.15 5.90 1.93
N THR A 61 -2.05 6.61 1.97
CA THR A 61 -2.01 8.01 2.39
C THR A 61 -2.55 8.91 1.28
N PRO A 62 -2.95 10.16 1.60
CA PRO A 62 -3.50 11.08 0.59
C PRO A 62 -2.60 11.33 -0.63
N ASP A 63 -1.29 11.26 -0.46
CA ASP A 63 -0.30 11.45 -1.53
C ASP A 63 0.36 10.14 -1.98
N SER A 64 -0.12 9.00 -1.52
CA SER A 64 0.45 7.67 -1.78
C SER A 64 1.91 7.48 -1.34
N PHE A 65 2.44 8.39 -0.49
CA PHE A 65 3.77 8.28 0.09
C PHE A 65 3.70 7.93 1.57
N PRO A 66 4.70 7.20 2.09
CA PRO A 66 4.69 6.76 3.48
C PRO A 66 4.79 7.91 4.48
N VAL A 67 4.49 7.61 5.74
CA VAL A 67 4.67 8.51 6.87
C VAL A 67 5.63 7.89 7.86
N PHE A 68 6.64 8.64 8.27
CA PHE A 68 7.60 8.31 9.34
C PHE A 68 7.65 9.48 10.30
N ASP A 69 6.99 9.37 11.46
CA ASP A 69 6.92 10.51 12.38
C ASP A 69 6.62 10.09 13.82
N ARG A 70 7.00 10.95 14.76
CA ARG A 70 6.46 10.95 16.12
C ARG A 70 5.07 11.58 16.09
N PHE A 71 4.05 10.76 16.21
CA PHE A 71 2.67 11.20 16.13
C PHE A 71 2.21 11.94 17.40
N CYS A 72 2.59 11.37 18.53
CA CYS A 72 2.39 11.97 19.84
C CYS A 72 3.45 11.40 20.81
N GLU A 73 3.39 11.82 22.08
CA GLU A 73 4.28 11.28 23.09
C GLU A 73 4.24 9.75 23.13
N ASN A 74 5.42 9.13 23.09
CA ASN A 74 5.63 7.67 23.10
C ASN A 74 5.02 6.89 21.90
N VAL A 75 4.58 7.57 20.84
CA VAL A 75 4.08 6.91 19.63
C VAL A 75 4.86 7.37 18.40
N TYR A 76 5.53 6.44 17.74
CA TYR A 76 6.14 6.64 16.44
C TYR A 76 5.37 5.86 15.38
N ILE A 77 5.05 6.50 14.26
CA ILE A 77 4.31 5.90 13.15
C ILE A 77 5.26 5.56 12.01
N ILE A 78 5.12 4.35 11.52
CA ILE A 78 5.66 3.89 10.25
C ILE A 78 4.47 3.41 9.43
N ALA A 79 3.92 4.28 8.60
CA ALA A 79 2.80 3.96 7.72
C ALA A 79 3.31 3.90 6.27
N ASP A 80 3.26 2.73 5.68
CA ASP A 80 3.98 2.44 4.44
C ASP A 80 3.28 2.90 3.16
N SER A 81 1.98 3.14 3.20
CA SER A 81 1.19 3.47 2.01
C SER A 81 1.44 2.53 0.82
N ASN A 82 1.51 1.22 1.10
CA ASN A 82 1.76 0.16 0.12
C ASN A 82 3.16 0.18 -0.53
N HIS A 83 4.15 0.70 0.15
CA HIS A 83 5.55 0.73 -0.29
C HIS A 83 6.50 -0.11 0.58
N GLY A 84 5.98 -1.01 1.42
CA GLY A 84 6.76 -1.76 2.41
C GLY A 84 8.02 -2.42 1.86
N TYR A 85 7.93 -3.02 0.68
CA TYR A 85 9.07 -3.66 0.03
C TYR A 85 10.14 -2.67 -0.48
N LYS A 86 9.81 -1.40 -0.68
CA LYS A 86 10.75 -0.34 -1.06
C LYS A 86 11.43 0.30 0.15
N MET A 87 10.96 0.01 1.35
CA MET A 87 11.36 0.68 2.60
C MET A 87 12.34 -0.16 3.45
N MET A 88 13.06 -1.10 2.87
CA MET A 88 13.95 -2.00 3.62
C MET A 88 14.98 -1.26 4.49
N GLY A 89 15.44 -0.09 4.05
CA GLY A 89 16.39 0.74 4.80
C GLY A 89 15.78 1.62 5.90
N VAL A 90 14.45 1.78 5.91
CA VAL A 90 13.76 2.72 6.81
C VAL A 90 13.91 2.31 8.28
N GLY A 91 13.85 1.02 8.57
CA GLY A 91 14.01 0.53 9.94
C GLY A 91 15.27 1.02 10.62
N LYS A 92 16.40 1.05 9.90
CA LYS A 92 17.66 1.58 10.42
C LYS A 92 17.53 3.08 10.73
N LEU A 93 16.99 3.86 9.80
CA LEU A 93 16.86 5.30 9.96
C LEU A 93 15.91 5.67 11.11
N VAL A 94 14.82 4.93 11.26
CA VAL A 94 13.90 5.10 12.40
C VAL A 94 14.57 4.73 13.72
N ALA A 95 15.35 3.65 13.75
CA ALA A 95 16.10 3.27 14.93
C ALA A 95 17.12 4.37 15.37
N GLU A 96 17.82 4.97 14.43
CA GLU A 96 18.68 6.12 14.69
C GLU A 96 17.90 7.30 15.29
N GLU A 97 16.72 7.61 14.78
CA GLU A 97 15.87 8.67 15.35
C GLU A 97 15.36 8.35 16.76
N LEU A 98 14.98 7.10 17.00
CA LEU A 98 14.42 6.70 18.29
C LEU A 98 15.48 6.54 19.38
N LEU A 99 16.62 5.94 19.06
CA LEU A 99 17.65 5.58 20.02
C LEU A 99 18.70 6.68 20.21
N GLU A 100 19.04 7.38 19.13
CA GLU A 100 20.08 8.41 19.15
C GLU A 100 19.49 9.82 19.24
N ASN A 101 18.17 9.95 19.21
CA ASN A 101 17.45 11.23 19.16
C ASN A 101 17.95 12.17 18.04
N LYS A 102 18.35 11.58 16.90
CA LYS A 102 18.95 12.27 15.77
C LYS A 102 17.96 12.34 14.62
N GLU A 103 17.59 13.55 14.24
CA GLU A 103 16.71 13.74 13.07
C GLU A 103 17.38 13.26 11.80
N THR A 104 16.76 12.33 11.10
CA THR A 104 17.26 11.77 9.85
C THR A 104 16.76 12.57 8.65
N LYS A 105 17.67 13.19 7.92
CA LYS A 105 17.35 14.05 6.76
C LYS A 105 16.50 13.34 5.71
N LEU A 106 16.73 12.04 5.49
CA LEU A 106 16.00 11.24 4.49
C LEU A 106 14.53 11.00 4.88
N LEU A 107 14.20 11.01 6.17
CA LEU A 107 12.82 10.82 6.64
C LEU A 107 12.05 12.15 6.74
N LYS A 108 12.74 13.28 6.70
CA LYS A 108 12.13 14.60 6.84
C LYS A 108 11.01 14.90 5.84
N PRO A 109 11.11 14.56 4.54
CA PRO A 109 10.03 14.79 3.59
C PRO A 109 8.75 13.99 3.87
N PHE A 110 8.83 12.94 4.70
CA PHE A 110 7.75 12.01 4.97
C PHE A 110 7.07 12.26 6.31
N ARG A 111 7.25 13.44 6.91
CA ARG A 111 6.60 13.81 8.17
C ARG A 111 5.11 14.04 7.99
N PHE A 112 4.36 13.74 9.03
CA PHE A 112 2.90 13.85 9.04
C PHE A 112 2.41 15.28 8.80
N ASN A 113 3.17 16.28 9.26
CA ASN A 113 2.82 17.68 9.16
C ASN A 113 2.72 18.21 7.71
N ARG A 114 3.24 17.46 6.71
CA ARG A 114 3.08 17.83 5.29
C ARG A 114 1.62 17.93 4.87
N TYR A 115 0.74 17.11 5.47
CA TYR A 115 -0.69 17.17 5.18
C TYR A 115 -1.33 18.48 5.64
N ALA A 116 -1.00 18.90 6.86
CA ALA A 116 -1.52 20.19 7.40
C ALA A 116 -1.00 21.40 6.63
N LYS A 117 0.19 21.30 6.04
CA LYS A 117 0.80 22.36 5.23
C LYS A 117 0.41 22.32 3.76
N GLY A 118 -0.25 21.25 3.30
CA GLY A 118 -0.52 21.03 1.87
C GLY A 118 0.73 20.71 1.05
N GLU A 119 1.83 20.31 1.69
CA GLU A 119 3.11 19.94 1.04
C GLU A 119 3.11 18.48 0.62
N LEU A 120 2.13 18.09 -0.22
CA LEU A 120 1.99 16.72 -0.68
C LEU A 120 3.08 16.37 -1.69
N HIS A 121 3.52 15.12 -1.66
CA HIS A 121 4.39 14.61 -2.72
C HIS A 121 3.65 14.59 -4.05
N PRO A 122 4.34 14.85 -5.18
CA PRO A 122 3.74 14.71 -6.49
C PRO A 122 3.36 13.25 -6.73
N THR A 123 2.09 13.03 -7.04
CA THR A 123 1.61 11.70 -7.42
C THR A 123 1.98 11.39 -8.85
N SER A 124 2.23 10.12 -9.13
CA SER A 124 2.41 9.66 -10.50
C SER A 124 1.11 9.87 -11.31
N HIS A 125 1.24 10.27 -12.58
CA HIS A 125 0.12 10.28 -13.51
C HIS A 125 -0.25 8.88 -14.03
N SER A 126 0.35 7.85 -13.48
CA SER A 126 0.03 6.46 -13.78
C SER A 126 -1.41 6.14 -13.31
N PRO A 127 -2.12 5.25 -14.03
CA PRO A 127 -3.42 4.76 -13.59
C PRO A 127 -3.34 3.92 -12.30
N PHE A 128 -2.15 3.64 -11.81
CA PHE A 128 -1.91 2.86 -10.60
C PHE A 128 -1.49 3.78 -9.44
N PRO A 129 -2.18 3.74 -8.29
CA PRO A 129 -1.89 4.62 -7.16
C PRO A 129 -0.53 4.33 -6.49
N TRP A 130 0.08 3.21 -6.83
CA TRP A 130 1.36 2.78 -6.25
C TRP A 130 2.58 2.96 -7.18
N SER A 131 2.41 3.60 -8.30
CA SER A 131 3.49 3.77 -9.30
C SER A 131 4.09 5.17 -9.30
#